data_138512bece1a8ebf8f3049119c20e342
#
_entry.id   138512bece1a8ebf8f3049119c20e342
#
_cell.length_a   1.000
_cell.length_b   1.000
_cell.length_c   1.000
_cell.angle_alpha   90.00
_cell.angle_beta   90.00
_cell.angle_gamma   90.00
#
_symmetry.space_group_name_H-M   'P 1'
#
loop_
_entity.id
_entity.type
_entity.pdbx_description
1 polymer ?
#
loop_
_entity_poly.entity_id
_entity_poly.type
_entity_poly.pdbx_seq_one_letter_code
_entity_poly.pdbx_strand_id
1 'polypeptide(L)'
;MSAQPDSEISPYAFIALSLAAFGSGISQRVSDPLLPRFASEFGVSLGAASWIVTIFTLGYGFNQLCFGPLGDRYGKYRVIAWACVACSLATLLCALASGFEMLLVARLVAGAMLAAIIPLSMAWIGDVVPYEQRQPVLARFLIGQILGVSAGQMLGGLSADFLGWRVPFFLLTAGFVAVSVLLFSMQSRLPARATSVSHVEGHALQRMFSEFALVVQKPWARVVTLTVFLEGAFLFGAFAFIATHLHLTHGLSLSTAGSVVMLFGFGGFLFAAASRFFVQRLGETGLAFWGSINMFISLLAIALLPAWWWSIPACFVAGLGFYMLHNTLQTNATQMAPERRGAAVAAFAFCFFTGQSAGLALAGAATASIGTRGIIVAGAIGVLIVGLGFARLKAMQRGGGAV
;
A
#
# COMPACT_ATOMS: atom_id res chain seq x y z
N MET A 1 -35.89 -3.23 31.78
CA MET A 1 -34.99 -3.76 30.74
C MET A 1 -33.55 -3.45 31.16
N SER A 2 -32.88 -4.44 31.77
CA SER A 2 -31.48 -4.30 32.17
C SER A 2 -30.60 -4.20 30.94
N ALA A 3 -29.89 -3.07 30.78
CA ALA A 3 -28.84 -2.95 29.80
C ALA A 3 -27.81 -4.05 30.09
N GLN A 4 -27.64 -4.98 29.16
CA GLN A 4 -26.50 -5.92 29.21
C GLN A 4 -25.22 -5.06 29.18
N PRO A 5 -24.24 -5.35 30.05
CA PRO A 5 -22.97 -4.62 30.00
C PRO A 5 -22.39 -4.77 28.61
N ASP A 6 -21.99 -3.63 28.03
CA ASP A 6 -21.30 -3.56 26.73
C ASP A 6 -20.14 -4.53 26.77
N SER A 7 -20.28 -5.69 26.13
CA SER A 7 -19.21 -6.68 26.08
C SER A 7 -18.02 -6.05 25.35
N GLU A 8 -16.92 -5.91 26.07
CA GLU A 8 -15.66 -5.41 25.50
C GLU A 8 -15.28 -6.28 24.30
N ILE A 9 -14.90 -5.63 23.21
CA ILE A 9 -14.44 -6.35 22.02
C ILE A 9 -13.13 -7.05 22.36
N SER A 10 -13.11 -8.35 22.11
CA SER A 10 -11.92 -9.17 22.37
C SER A 10 -10.67 -8.60 21.69
N PRO A 11 -9.54 -8.42 22.41
CA PRO A 11 -8.26 -8.00 21.81
C PRO A 11 -7.81 -8.89 20.63
N TYR A 12 -8.22 -10.15 20.63
CA TYR A 12 -7.91 -11.10 19.55
C TYR A 12 -8.52 -10.69 18.20
N ALA A 13 -9.65 -9.97 18.17
CA ALA A 13 -10.22 -9.46 16.94
C ALA A 13 -9.28 -8.41 16.28
N PHE A 14 -8.70 -7.51 17.07
CA PHE A 14 -7.74 -6.52 16.58
C PHE A 14 -6.42 -7.18 16.14
N ILE A 15 -5.95 -8.21 16.85
CA ILE A 15 -4.78 -8.99 16.49
C ILE A 15 -5.01 -9.67 15.12
N ALA A 16 -6.17 -10.31 14.93
CA ALA A 16 -6.52 -10.96 13.67
C ALA A 16 -6.52 -9.97 12.50
N LEU A 17 -7.09 -8.78 12.68
CA LEU A 17 -7.06 -7.71 11.67
C LEU A 17 -5.63 -7.23 11.39
N SER A 18 -4.79 -7.09 12.41
CA SER A 18 -3.39 -6.70 12.25
C SER A 18 -2.57 -7.76 11.51
N LEU A 19 -2.84 -9.04 11.75
CA LEU A 19 -2.23 -10.16 11.01
C LEU A 19 -2.70 -10.18 9.54
N ALA A 20 -4.00 -9.89 9.28
CA ALA A 20 -4.51 -9.72 7.92
C ALA A 20 -3.80 -8.57 7.19
N ALA A 21 -3.61 -7.44 7.89
CA ALA A 21 -2.88 -6.27 7.35
C ALA A 21 -1.40 -6.60 7.08
N PHE A 22 -0.76 -7.36 7.96
CA PHE A 22 0.61 -7.85 7.78
C PHE A 22 0.73 -8.73 6.53
N GLY A 23 -0.15 -9.72 6.37
CA GLY A 23 -0.21 -10.56 5.17
C GLY A 23 -0.48 -9.76 3.89
N SER A 24 -1.35 -8.73 3.96
CA SER A 24 -1.59 -7.80 2.87
C SER A 24 -0.32 -7.03 2.49
N GLY A 25 0.42 -6.53 3.48
CA GLY A 25 1.70 -5.83 3.27
C GLY A 25 2.75 -6.72 2.60
N ILE A 26 2.90 -7.97 3.05
CA ILE A 26 3.79 -8.96 2.41
C ILE A 26 3.39 -9.16 0.95
N SER A 27 2.11 -9.45 0.68
CA SER A 27 1.60 -9.71 -0.68
C SER A 27 1.86 -8.55 -1.65
N GLN A 28 1.85 -7.32 -1.16
CA GLN A 28 2.10 -6.14 -1.98
C GLN A 28 3.55 -6.05 -2.46
N ARG A 29 4.52 -6.53 -1.69
CA ARG A 29 5.95 -6.27 -1.92
C ARG A 29 6.82 -7.50 -2.14
N VAL A 30 6.31 -8.69 -1.87
CA VAL A 30 7.08 -9.93 -1.97
C VAL A 30 7.56 -10.24 -3.39
N SER A 31 6.86 -9.75 -4.41
CA SER A 31 7.20 -9.99 -5.81
C SER A 31 8.28 -9.05 -6.35
N ASP A 32 8.56 -7.90 -5.71
CA ASP A 32 9.54 -6.94 -6.19
C ASP A 32 10.96 -7.53 -6.29
N PRO A 33 11.53 -8.16 -5.23
CA PRO A 33 12.85 -8.80 -5.31
C PRO A 33 12.86 -10.08 -6.17
N LEU A 34 11.69 -10.66 -6.46
CA LEU A 34 11.55 -11.86 -7.28
C LEU A 34 11.58 -11.57 -8.79
N LEU A 35 11.55 -10.32 -9.24
CA LEU A 35 11.49 -9.97 -10.67
C LEU A 35 12.57 -10.64 -11.52
N PRO A 36 13.87 -10.68 -11.14
CA PRO A 36 14.88 -11.39 -11.90
C PRO A 36 14.62 -12.90 -11.97
N ARG A 37 14.09 -13.47 -10.89
CA ARG A 37 13.77 -14.89 -10.81
C ARG A 37 12.59 -15.25 -11.71
N PHE A 38 11.54 -14.43 -11.72
CA PHE A 38 10.41 -14.61 -12.65
C PHE A 38 10.86 -14.48 -14.11
N ALA A 39 11.71 -13.50 -14.41
CA ALA A 39 12.25 -13.33 -15.77
C ALA A 39 12.99 -14.60 -16.23
N SER A 40 13.85 -15.17 -15.39
CA SER A 40 14.59 -16.40 -15.73
C SER A 40 13.70 -17.65 -15.76
N GLU A 41 12.77 -17.81 -14.82
CA GLU A 41 11.88 -18.97 -14.71
C GLU A 41 10.95 -19.10 -15.92
N PHE A 42 10.37 -17.97 -16.36
CA PHE A 42 9.41 -17.97 -17.46
C PHE A 42 10.02 -17.60 -18.81
N GLY A 43 11.33 -17.36 -18.90
CA GLY A 43 11.99 -16.98 -20.14
C GLY A 43 11.50 -15.67 -20.73
N VAL A 44 11.11 -14.71 -19.89
CA VAL A 44 10.58 -13.42 -20.30
C VAL A 44 11.55 -12.28 -19.94
N SER A 45 11.38 -11.12 -20.58
CA SER A 45 12.18 -9.94 -20.21
C SER A 45 11.82 -9.45 -18.79
N LEU A 46 12.75 -8.69 -18.17
CA LEU A 46 12.50 -8.07 -16.87
C LEU A 46 11.28 -7.14 -16.92
N GLY A 47 11.09 -6.42 -18.03
CA GLY A 47 9.91 -5.59 -18.27
C GLY A 47 8.61 -6.39 -18.31
N ALA A 48 8.62 -7.57 -18.95
CA ALA A 48 7.47 -8.45 -18.92
C ALA A 48 7.23 -9.02 -17.52
N ALA A 49 8.28 -9.44 -16.80
CA ALA A 49 8.15 -9.93 -15.43
C ALA A 49 7.53 -8.88 -14.48
N SER A 50 7.78 -7.58 -14.68
CA SER A 50 7.20 -6.51 -13.86
C SER A 50 5.66 -6.45 -13.93
N TRP A 51 5.03 -7.03 -14.96
CA TRP A 51 3.57 -7.14 -15.02
C TRP A 51 2.98 -7.96 -13.86
N ILE A 52 3.75 -8.87 -13.26
CA ILE A 52 3.33 -9.63 -12.06
C ILE A 52 3.01 -8.69 -10.89
N VAL A 53 3.76 -7.59 -10.75
CA VAL A 53 3.53 -6.56 -9.74
C VAL A 53 2.48 -5.55 -10.22
N THR A 54 2.57 -5.13 -11.49
CA THR A 54 1.66 -4.17 -12.12
C THR A 54 0.20 -4.61 -12.04
N ILE A 55 -0.09 -5.84 -12.45
CA ILE A 55 -1.47 -6.36 -12.50
C ILE A 55 -2.07 -6.53 -11.09
N PHE A 56 -1.23 -6.88 -10.12
CA PHE A 56 -1.63 -6.95 -8.72
C PHE A 56 -2.05 -5.57 -8.19
N THR A 57 -1.23 -4.54 -8.41
CA THR A 57 -1.53 -3.16 -7.95
C THR A 57 -2.73 -2.59 -8.69
N LEU A 58 -2.93 -2.96 -9.95
CA LEU A 58 -4.12 -2.60 -10.74
C LEU A 58 -5.38 -3.20 -10.12
N GLY A 59 -5.38 -4.52 -9.87
CA GLY A 59 -6.49 -5.21 -9.21
C GLY A 59 -6.79 -4.64 -7.83
N TYR A 60 -5.74 -4.34 -7.06
CA TYR A 60 -5.85 -3.73 -5.74
C TYR A 60 -6.50 -2.33 -5.83
N GLY A 61 -6.02 -1.46 -6.72
CA GLY A 61 -6.54 -0.11 -6.88
C GLY A 61 -8.01 -0.06 -7.30
N PHE A 62 -8.39 -0.81 -8.33
CA PHE A 62 -9.79 -0.83 -8.82
C PHE A 62 -10.77 -1.33 -7.76
N ASN A 63 -10.39 -2.37 -7.02
CA ASN A 63 -11.29 -2.95 -6.01
C ASN A 63 -11.36 -2.14 -4.71
N GLN A 64 -10.47 -1.16 -4.48
CA GLN A 64 -10.61 -0.20 -3.38
C GLN A 64 -11.98 0.50 -3.41
N LEU A 65 -12.49 0.75 -4.59
CA LEU A 65 -13.80 1.40 -4.76
C LEU A 65 -14.98 0.46 -4.45
N CYS A 66 -14.82 -0.86 -4.61
CA CYS A 66 -15.93 -1.82 -4.50
C CYS A 66 -16.23 -2.25 -3.06
N PHE A 67 -15.22 -2.31 -2.19
CA PHE A 67 -15.37 -2.95 -0.89
C PHE A 67 -16.07 -2.10 0.17
N GLY A 68 -16.08 -0.76 0.05
CA GLY A 68 -16.86 0.09 0.95
C GLY A 68 -18.34 -0.31 1.00
N PRO A 69 -19.06 -0.24 -0.15
CA PRO A 69 -20.45 -0.66 -0.23
C PRO A 69 -20.71 -2.14 0.15
N LEU A 70 -19.78 -3.04 -0.17
CA LEU A 70 -19.88 -4.44 0.24
C LEU A 70 -19.84 -4.58 1.77
N GLY A 71 -18.91 -3.86 2.41
CA GLY A 71 -18.76 -3.86 3.87
C GLY A 71 -20.00 -3.31 4.57
N ASP A 72 -20.61 -2.27 4.03
CA ASP A 72 -21.84 -1.69 4.56
C ASP A 72 -23.04 -2.65 4.41
N ARG A 73 -23.12 -3.37 3.29
CA ARG A 73 -24.23 -4.30 2.99
C ARG A 73 -24.16 -5.62 3.72
N TYR A 74 -22.96 -6.19 3.90
CA TYR A 74 -22.76 -7.55 4.44
C TYR A 74 -22.09 -7.58 5.81
N GLY A 75 -21.71 -6.41 6.35
CA GLY A 75 -20.94 -6.26 7.59
C GLY A 75 -19.43 -6.30 7.33
N LYS A 76 -18.75 -5.22 7.72
CA LYS A 76 -17.31 -5.00 7.43
C LYS A 76 -16.43 -6.16 7.90
N TYR A 77 -16.62 -6.60 9.14
CA TYR A 77 -15.82 -7.71 9.72
C TYR A 77 -15.99 -9.02 8.95
N ARG A 78 -17.25 -9.33 8.56
CA ARG A 78 -17.57 -10.54 7.79
C ARG A 78 -16.95 -10.49 6.39
N VAL A 79 -17.01 -9.34 5.73
CA VAL A 79 -16.38 -9.16 4.40
C VAL A 79 -14.86 -9.33 4.49
N ILE A 80 -14.21 -8.82 5.55
CA ILE A 80 -12.76 -9.03 5.77
C ILE A 80 -12.45 -10.51 5.93
N ALA A 81 -13.24 -11.26 6.72
CA ALA A 81 -13.03 -12.70 6.91
C ALA A 81 -13.12 -13.47 5.59
N TRP A 82 -14.14 -13.20 4.77
CA TRP A 82 -14.29 -13.81 3.45
C TRP A 82 -13.23 -13.34 2.45
N ALA A 83 -12.79 -12.08 2.53
CA ALA A 83 -11.67 -11.60 1.74
C ALA A 83 -10.37 -12.37 2.08
N CYS A 84 -10.11 -12.69 3.36
CA CYS A 84 -8.97 -13.53 3.73
C CYS A 84 -9.06 -14.95 3.16
N VAL A 85 -10.26 -15.56 3.09
CA VAL A 85 -10.46 -16.85 2.39
C VAL A 85 -10.13 -16.69 0.91
N ALA A 86 -10.67 -15.67 0.25
CA ALA A 86 -10.41 -15.42 -1.17
C ALA A 86 -8.92 -15.14 -1.44
N CYS A 87 -8.24 -14.40 -0.53
CA CYS A 87 -6.80 -14.17 -0.59
C CYS A 87 -6.00 -15.46 -0.45
N SER A 88 -6.41 -16.39 0.43
CA SER A 88 -5.75 -17.68 0.56
C SER A 88 -5.84 -18.51 -0.73
N LEU A 89 -7.00 -18.52 -1.36
CA LEU A 89 -7.19 -19.20 -2.65
C LEU A 89 -6.38 -18.54 -3.77
N ALA A 90 -6.38 -17.21 -3.84
CA ALA A 90 -5.64 -16.48 -4.85
C ALA A 90 -4.11 -16.63 -4.69
N THR A 91 -3.60 -16.62 -3.46
CA THR A 91 -2.17 -16.87 -3.20
C THR A 91 -1.79 -18.33 -3.45
N LEU A 92 -2.68 -19.27 -3.19
CA LEU A 92 -2.49 -20.68 -3.58
C LEU A 92 -2.41 -20.82 -5.11
N LEU A 93 -3.27 -20.14 -5.86
CA LEU A 93 -3.19 -20.11 -7.32
C LEU A 93 -1.86 -19.52 -7.81
N CYS A 94 -1.35 -18.47 -7.14
CA CYS A 94 0.00 -17.96 -7.43
C CYS A 94 1.08 -19.01 -7.20
N ALA A 95 1.03 -19.74 -6.08
CA ALA A 95 2.00 -20.79 -5.75
C ALA A 95 1.96 -21.97 -6.73
N LEU A 96 0.78 -22.32 -7.24
CA LEU A 96 0.54 -23.43 -8.15
C LEU A 96 0.64 -23.03 -9.63
N ALA A 97 0.97 -21.76 -9.93
CA ALA A 97 1.03 -21.29 -11.31
C ALA A 97 2.05 -22.11 -12.13
N SER A 98 1.57 -22.71 -13.22
CA SER A 98 2.37 -23.52 -14.14
C SER A 98 3.00 -22.69 -15.27
N GLY A 99 2.55 -21.45 -15.47
CA GLY A 99 3.04 -20.54 -16.49
C GLY A 99 2.84 -19.09 -16.12
N PHE A 100 3.46 -18.21 -16.90
CA PHE A 100 3.47 -16.77 -16.69
C PHE A 100 2.05 -16.18 -16.68
N GLU A 101 1.21 -16.53 -17.67
CA GLU A 101 -0.16 -16.02 -17.80
C GLU A 101 -1.03 -16.42 -16.59
N MET A 102 -0.90 -17.67 -16.13
CA MET A 102 -1.62 -18.13 -14.94
C MET A 102 -1.21 -17.31 -13.70
N LEU A 103 0.08 -17.02 -13.57
CA LEU A 103 0.57 -16.19 -12.45
C LEU A 103 0.02 -14.76 -12.55
N LEU A 104 -0.06 -14.18 -13.74
CA LEU A 104 -0.66 -12.85 -13.94
C LEU A 104 -2.12 -12.82 -13.50
N VAL A 105 -2.93 -13.79 -13.94
CA VAL A 105 -4.35 -13.87 -13.53
C VAL A 105 -4.48 -14.06 -12.02
N ALA A 106 -3.69 -14.96 -11.45
CA ALA A 106 -3.69 -15.21 -10.01
C ALA A 106 -3.29 -13.97 -9.21
N ARG A 107 -2.32 -13.19 -9.68
CA ARG A 107 -1.89 -11.92 -9.07
C ARG A 107 -2.97 -10.83 -9.17
N LEU A 108 -3.67 -10.75 -10.32
CA LEU A 108 -4.80 -9.83 -10.46
C LEU A 108 -5.89 -10.13 -9.40
N VAL A 109 -6.28 -11.40 -9.29
CA VAL A 109 -7.29 -11.84 -8.30
C VAL A 109 -6.80 -11.59 -6.87
N ALA A 110 -5.53 -11.90 -6.58
CA ALA A 110 -4.95 -11.65 -5.26
C ALA A 110 -4.99 -10.15 -4.90
N GLY A 111 -4.59 -9.28 -5.81
CA GLY A 111 -4.67 -7.82 -5.62
C GLY A 111 -6.09 -7.36 -5.38
N ALA A 112 -7.04 -7.83 -6.20
CA ALA A 112 -8.44 -7.49 -6.09
C ALA A 112 -9.03 -7.86 -4.71
N MET A 113 -8.75 -9.06 -4.20
CA MET A 113 -9.31 -9.52 -2.91
C MET A 113 -8.63 -8.83 -1.71
N LEU A 114 -7.33 -8.60 -1.79
CA LEU A 114 -6.57 -7.92 -0.74
C LEU A 114 -6.99 -6.47 -0.50
N ALA A 115 -7.57 -5.81 -1.51
CA ALA A 115 -8.06 -4.44 -1.44
C ALA A 115 -9.13 -4.22 -0.34
N ALA A 116 -9.82 -5.27 0.09
CA ALA A 116 -10.82 -5.21 1.16
C ALA A 116 -10.22 -4.99 2.55
N ILE A 117 -9.03 -5.54 2.81
CA ILE A 117 -8.53 -5.77 4.18
C ILE A 117 -8.29 -4.46 4.91
N ILE A 118 -7.46 -3.57 4.37
CA ILE A 118 -7.05 -2.35 5.08
C ILE A 118 -8.21 -1.38 5.29
N PRO A 119 -8.95 -0.94 4.23
CA PRO A 119 -9.98 0.07 4.41
C PRO A 119 -11.16 -0.42 5.26
N LEU A 120 -11.58 -1.66 5.08
CA LEU A 120 -12.68 -2.21 5.89
C LEU A 120 -12.27 -2.41 7.35
N SER A 121 -11.02 -2.82 7.63
CA SER A 121 -10.51 -2.93 8.99
C SER A 121 -10.45 -1.56 9.68
N MET A 122 -9.96 -0.54 9.00
CA MET A 122 -9.95 0.83 9.54
C MET A 122 -11.37 1.35 9.79
N ALA A 123 -12.29 1.12 8.85
CA ALA A 123 -13.70 1.49 9.00
C ALA A 123 -14.35 0.74 10.16
N TRP A 124 -14.13 -0.58 10.28
CA TRP A 124 -14.65 -1.38 11.38
C TRP A 124 -14.10 -0.92 12.74
N ILE A 125 -12.81 -0.67 12.86
CA ILE A 125 -12.19 -0.10 14.07
C ILE A 125 -12.85 1.25 14.41
N GLY A 126 -13.10 2.08 13.38
CA GLY A 126 -13.82 3.35 13.54
C GLY A 126 -15.24 3.20 14.07
N ASP A 127 -15.94 2.12 13.74
CA ASP A 127 -17.32 1.87 14.18
C ASP A 127 -17.38 1.35 15.63
N VAL A 128 -16.39 0.55 16.04
CA VAL A 128 -16.46 -0.20 17.31
C VAL A 128 -15.63 0.41 18.43
N VAL A 129 -14.62 1.21 18.13
CA VAL A 129 -13.73 1.82 19.13
C VAL A 129 -14.19 3.24 19.46
N PRO A 130 -14.35 3.62 20.74
CA PRO A 130 -14.65 4.97 21.16
C PRO A 130 -13.66 6.00 20.56
N TYR A 131 -14.13 7.18 20.25
CA TYR A 131 -13.35 8.19 19.53
C TYR A 131 -11.99 8.49 20.17
N GLU A 132 -11.96 8.59 21.50
CA GLU A 132 -10.79 8.93 22.30
C GLU A 132 -9.69 7.84 22.23
N GLN A 133 -10.09 6.57 22.02
CA GLN A 133 -9.19 5.41 21.96
C GLN A 133 -8.88 4.97 20.54
N ARG A 134 -9.53 5.54 19.53
CA ARG A 134 -9.46 5.11 18.13
C ARG A 134 -8.08 5.27 17.54
N GLN A 135 -7.42 6.41 17.80
CA GLN A 135 -6.11 6.72 17.22
C GLN A 135 -5.02 5.72 17.63
N PRO A 136 -4.84 5.35 18.93
CA PRO A 136 -3.88 4.32 19.32
C PRO A 136 -4.15 2.94 18.71
N VAL A 137 -5.43 2.55 18.59
CA VAL A 137 -5.80 1.26 18.00
C VAL A 137 -5.48 1.21 16.50
N LEU A 138 -5.83 2.26 15.76
CA LEU A 138 -5.50 2.38 14.34
C LEU A 138 -3.98 2.41 14.11
N ALA A 139 -3.22 3.08 14.97
CA ALA A 139 -1.76 3.12 14.87
C ALA A 139 -1.17 1.70 15.04
N ARG A 140 -1.62 0.93 16.03
CA ARG A 140 -1.19 -0.47 16.23
C ARG A 140 -1.56 -1.36 15.04
N PHE A 141 -2.75 -1.19 14.49
CA PHE A 141 -3.19 -1.91 13.30
C PHE A 141 -2.29 -1.62 12.10
N LEU A 142 -1.98 -0.36 11.82
CA LEU A 142 -1.12 0.05 10.69
C LEU A 142 0.34 -0.38 10.84
N ILE A 143 0.84 -0.57 12.08
CA ILE A 143 2.15 -1.18 12.31
C ILE A 143 2.22 -2.56 11.65
N GLY A 144 1.16 -3.36 11.73
CA GLY A 144 1.08 -4.65 11.05
C GLY A 144 1.32 -4.53 9.55
N GLN A 145 0.68 -3.57 8.88
CA GLN A 145 0.88 -3.33 7.44
C GLN A 145 2.30 -2.89 7.12
N ILE A 146 2.88 -1.94 7.87
CA ILE A 146 4.24 -1.44 7.62
C ILE A 146 5.27 -2.56 7.77
N LEU A 147 5.14 -3.37 8.84
CA LEU A 147 5.98 -4.53 9.04
C LEU A 147 5.80 -5.58 7.93
N GLY A 148 4.57 -5.75 7.45
CA GLY A 148 4.27 -6.64 6.32
C GLY A 148 4.96 -6.20 5.02
N VAL A 149 4.92 -4.92 4.70
CA VAL A 149 5.63 -4.34 3.54
C VAL A 149 7.13 -4.60 3.62
N SER A 150 7.74 -4.37 4.81
CA SER A 150 9.16 -4.64 5.06
C SER A 150 9.48 -6.13 4.96
N ALA A 151 8.69 -6.97 5.63
CA ALA A 151 8.87 -8.42 5.60
C ALA A 151 8.70 -9.00 4.18
N GLY A 152 7.82 -8.41 3.36
CA GLY A 152 7.63 -8.81 1.98
C GLY A 152 8.89 -8.66 1.13
N GLN A 153 9.62 -7.56 1.29
CA GLN A 153 10.88 -7.34 0.59
C GLN A 153 11.95 -8.36 1.00
N MET A 154 12.10 -8.60 2.30
CA MET A 154 13.06 -9.59 2.80
C MET A 154 12.67 -11.02 2.40
N LEU A 155 11.40 -11.39 2.58
CA LEU A 155 10.90 -12.73 2.24
C LEU A 155 11.02 -13.01 0.74
N GLY A 156 10.73 -12.03 -0.10
CA GLY A 156 10.90 -12.13 -1.56
C GLY A 156 12.36 -12.39 -1.93
N GLY A 157 13.28 -11.62 -1.36
CA GLY A 157 14.71 -11.79 -1.59
C GLY A 157 15.25 -13.15 -1.11
N LEU A 158 14.91 -13.56 0.12
CA LEU A 158 15.29 -14.87 0.66
C LEU A 158 14.73 -16.02 -0.20
N SER A 159 13.50 -15.86 -0.68
CA SER A 159 12.87 -16.87 -1.53
C SER A 159 13.50 -16.94 -2.91
N ALA A 160 13.96 -15.83 -3.45
CA ALA A 160 14.67 -15.81 -4.72
C ALA A 160 15.97 -16.61 -4.69
N ASP A 161 16.74 -16.54 -3.60
CA ASP A 161 18.05 -17.18 -3.49
C ASP A 161 17.97 -18.61 -2.94
N PHE A 162 17.11 -18.88 -1.94
CA PHE A 162 17.22 -20.11 -1.14
C PHE A 162 15.99 -21.02 -1.17
N LEU A 163 14.75 -20.45 -1.27
CA LEU A 163 13.55 -21.21 -1.04
C LEU A 163 12.75 -21.49 -2.33
N GLY A 164 13.01 -20.70 -3.39
CA GLY A 164 12.22 -20.70 -4.61
C GLY A 164 11.01 -19.74 -4.54
N TRP A 165 10.64 -19.19 -5.69
CA TRP A 165 9.65 -18.13 -5.80
C TRP A 165 8.21 -18.52 -5.40
N ARG A 166 7.91 -19.81 -5.34
CA ARG A 166 6.60 -20.34 -4.94
C ARG A 166 6.36 -20.31 -3.43
N VAL A 167 7.44 -20.45 -2.64
CA VAL A 167 7.35 -20.59 -1.18
C VAL A 167 6.65 -19.40 -0.50
N PRO A 168 6.94 -18.14 -0.80
CA PRO A 168 6.25 -17.03 -0.15
C PRO A 168 4.74 -17.04 -0.40
N PHE A 169 4.28 -17.51 -1.54
CA PHE A 169 2.85 -17.64 -1.83
C PHE A 169 2.20 -18.77 -1.03
N PHE A 170 2.88 -19.90 -0.80
CA PHE A 170 2.42 -20.94 0.11
C PHE A 170 2.34 -20.44 1.55
N LEU A 171 3.34 -19.69 2.02
CA LEU A 171 3.33 -19.09 3.35
C LEU A 171 2.18 -18.10 3.51
N LEU A 172 1.93 -17.27 2.51
CA LEU A 172 0.78 -16.35 2.48
C LEU A 172 -0.55 -17.11 2.50
N THR A 173 -0.66 -18.21 1.74
CA THR A 173 -1.85 -19.08 1.76
C THR A 173 -2.12 -19.59 3.16
N ALA A 174 -1.13 -20.21 3.79
CA ALA A 174 -1.25 -20.73 5.16
C ALA A 174 -1.59 -19.61 6.16
N GLY A 175 -0.94 -18.46 6.04
CA GLY A 175 -1.20 -17.28 6.87
C GLY A 175 -2.63 -16.77 6.72
N PHE A 176 -3.15 -16.61 5.50
CA PHE A 176 -4.53 -16.16 5.26
C PHE A 176 -5.57 -17.19 5.67
N VAL A 177 -5.30 -18.50 5.54
CA VAL A 177 -6.16 -19.56 6.11
C VAL A 177 -6.23 -19.42 7.63
N ALA A 178 -5.09 -19.32 8.31
CA ALA A 178 -5.05 -19.17 9.77
C ALA A 178 -5.79 -17.90 10.23
N VAL A 179 -5.56 -16.77 9.55
CA VAL A 179 -6.25 -15.51 9.86
C VAL A 179 -7.75 -15.60 9.61
N SER A 180 -8.19 -16.23 8.50
CA SER A 180 -9.61 -16.40 8.22
C SER A 180 -10.30 -17.26 9.28
N VAL A 181 -9.69 -18.37 9.69
CA VAL A 181 -10.20 -19.22 10.78
C VAL A 181 -10.31 -18.42 12.08
N LEU A 182 -9.28 -17.62 12.42
CA LEU A 182 -9.31 -16.77 13.61
C LEU A 182 -10.43 -15.73 13.53
N LEU A 183 -10.60 -15.05 12.39
CA LEU A 183 -11.66 -14.07 12.18
C LEU A 183 -13.06 -14.70 12.34
N PHE A 184 -13.30 -15.86 11.72
CA PHE A 184 -14.58 -16.54 11.84
C PHE A 184 -14.84 -17.05 13.29
N SER A 185 -13.83 -17.57 13.98
CA SER A 185 -13.97 -17.99 15.37
C SER A 185 -14.31 -16.84 16.32
N MET A 186 -13.88 -15.62 16.01
CA MET A 186 -14.19 -14.42 16.79
C MET A 186 -15.56 -13.82 16.42
N GLN A 187 -16.07 -14.04 15.22
CA GLN A 187 -17.31 -13.42 14.74
C GLN A 187 -18.51 -13.70 15.65
N SER A 188 -18.66 -14.92 16.16
CA SER A 188 -19.74 -15.29 17.08
C SER A 188 -19.64 -14.64 18.46
N ARG A 189 -18.49 -14.09 18.82
CA ARG A 189 -18.21 -13.43 20.10
C ARG A 189 -18.30 -11.90 20.01
N LEU A 190 -18.52 -11.36 18.81
CA LEU A 190 -18.62 -9.93 18.62
C LEU A 190 -19.99 -9.40 19.06
N PRO A 191 -20.06 -8.23 19.70
CA PRO A 191 -21.33 -7.59 20.03
C PRO A 191 -22.09 -7.20 18.77
N ALA A 192 -23.44 -7.11 18.87
CA ALA A 192 -24.31 -6.79 17.73
C ALA A 192 -23.91 -5.50 16.99
N ARG A 193 -23.41 -4.49 17.73
CA ARG A 193 -22.89 -3.24 17.14
C ARG A 193 -21.70 -3.45 16.18
N ALA A 194 -20.89 -4.47 16.43
CA ALA A 194 -19.71 -4.77 15.63
C ALA A 194 -20.04 -5.57 14.36
N THR A 195 -21.24 -6.12 14.28
CA THR A 195 -21.76 -6.90 13.14
C THR A 195 -22.90 -6.18 12.41
N SER A 196 -23.19 -4.91 12.77
CA SER A 196 -24.28 -4.15 12.21
C SER A 196 -24.13 -3.99 10.68
N VAL A 197 -25.24 -4.08 9.98
CA VAL A 197 -25.37 -3.97 8.53
C VAL A 197 -26.22 -2.73 8.24
N SER A 198 -25.74 -1.84 7.39
CA SER A 198 -26.52 -0.69 6.93
C SER A 198 -27.37 -1.09 5.73
N HIS A 199 -28.69 -0.96 5.84
CA HIS A 199 -29.56 -1.14 4.69
C HIS A 199 -29.41 0.05 3.74
N VAL A 200 -28.48 -0.05 2.81
CA VAL A 200 -28.32 0.92 1.71
C VAL A 200 -29.00 0.36 0.47
N GLU A 201 -30.17 0.88 0.13
CA GLU A 201 -30.90 0.56 -1.10
C GLU A 201 -30.25 1.23 -2.31
N GLY A 202 -30.16 0.53 -3.44
CA GLY A 202 -29.72 1.05 -4.73
C GLY A 202 -28.47 0.41 -5.32
N HIS A 203 -28.12 0.81 -6.54
CA HIS A 203 -26.92 0.32 -7.26
C HIS A 203 -25.64 0.91 -6.64
N ALA A 204 -25.07 0.21 -5.65
CA ALA A 204 -23.93 0.64 -4.88
C ALA A 204 -22.73 1.08 -5.74
N LEU A 205 -22.43 0.35 -6.82
CA LEU A 205 -21.34 0.67 -7.75
C LEU A 205 -21.59 1.97 -8.51
N GLN A 206 -22.82 2.18 -9.02
CA GLN A 206 -23.16 3.39 -9.75
C GLN A 206 -23.07 4.64 -8.85
N ARG A 207 -23.55 4.53 -7.61
CA ARG A 207 -23.43 5.59 -6.60
C ARG A 207 -21.95 5.90 -6.34
N MET A 208 -21.10 4.91 -6.23
CA MET A 208 -19.69 5.07 -5.94
C MET A 208 -18.96 5.82 -7.06
N PHE A 209 -19.22 5.48 -8.34
CA PHE A 209 -18.65 6.23 -9.46
C PHE A 209 -19.16 7.66 -9.53
N SER A 210 -20.43 7.89 -9.21
CA SER A 210 -20.97 9.25 -9.13
C SER A 210 -20.34 10.05 -7.98
N GLU A 211 -20.18 9.43 -6.80
CA GLU A 211 -19.50 10.07 -5.66
C GLU A 211 -18.03 10.40 -5.97
N PHE A 212 -17.32 9.48 -6.63
CA PHE A 212 -15.95 9.73 -7.12
C PHE A 212 -15.92 10.93 -8.08
N ALA A 213 -16.81 10.97 -9.06
CA ALA A 213 -16.88 12.08 -10.01
C ALA A 213 -17.15 13.42 -9.31
N LEU A 214 -18.02 13.45 -8.32
CA LEU A 214 -18.31 14.64 -7.53
C LEU A 214 -17.10 15.10 -6.68
N VAL A 215 -16.33 14.18 -6.14
CA VAL A 215 -15.09 14.51 -5.42
C VAL A 215 -14.09 15.16 -6.36
N VAL A 216 -13.84 14.57 -7.54
CA VAL A 216 -12.86 15.06 -8.52
C VAL A 216 -13.29 16.38 -9.18
N GLN A 217 -14.56 16.78 -9.10
CA GLN A 217 -14.99 18.11 -9.57
C GLN A 217 -14.40 19.26 -8.72
N LYS A 218 -14.06 19.01 -7.45
CA LYS A 218 -13.44 20.03 -6.60
C LYS A 218 -12.00 20.33 -6.99
N PRO A 219 -11.61 21.61 -7.14
CA PRO A 219 -10.26 21.97 -7.59
C PRO A 219 -9.16 21.38 -6.70
N TRP A 220 -9.30 21.47 -5.37
CA TRP A 220 -8.31 20.93 -4.44
C TRP A 220 -8.25 19.40 -4.45
N ALA A 221 -9.38 18.74 -4.63
CA ALA A 221 -9.39 17.28 -4.76
C ALA A 221 -8.63 16.80 -6.00
N ARG A 222 -8.71 17.54 -7.13
CA ARG A 222 -7.89 17.25 -8.33
C ARG A 222 -6.40 17.35 -8.03
N VAL A 223 -5.99 18.39 -7.31
CA VAL A 223 -4.57 18.55 -6.92
C VAL A 223 -4.12 17.36 -6.09
N VAL A 224 -4.88 16.99 -5.03
CA VAL A 224 -4.51 15.89 -4.14
C VAL A 224 -4.50 14.53 -4.87
N THR A 225 -5.54 14.23 -5.66
CA THR A 225 -5.64 12.95 -6.39
C THR A 225 -4.62 12.83 -7.51
N LEU A 226 -4.33 13.91 -8.24
CA LEU A 226 -3.27 13.90 -9.25
C LEU A 226 -1.88 13.76 -8.61
N THR A 227 -1.64 14.46 -7.51
CA THR A 227 -0.35 14.38 -6.80
C THR A 227 -0.10 12.97 -6.29
N VAL A 228 -1.09 12.34 -5.66
CA VAL A 228 -0.90 10.97 -5.14
C VAL A 228 -0.80 9.92 -6.26
N PHE A 229 -1.48 10.13 -7.38
CA PHE A 229 -1.31 9.29 -8.58
C PHE A 229 0.13 9.36 -9.09
N LEU A 230 0.67 10.58 -9.25
CA LEU A 230 2.04 10.80 -9.70
C LEU A 230 3.09 10.35 -8.68
N GLU A 231 2.84 10.56 -7.37
CA GLU A 231 3.67 9.99 -6.29
C GLU A 231 3.74 8.47 -6.42
N GLY A 232 2.60 7.81 -6.57
CA GLY A 232 2.51 6.37 -6.79
C GLY A 232 3.28 5.92 -8.03
N ALA A 233 3.11 6.62 -9.14
CA ALA A 233 3.74 6.30 -10.42
C ALA A 233 5.27 6.43 -10.36
N PHE A 234 5.79 7.57 -9.92
CA PHE A 234 7.24 7.82 -9.94
C PHE A 234 7.97 7.06 -8.85
N LEU A 235 7.44 7.05 -7.61
CA LEU A 235 8.12 6.36 -6.53
C LEU A 235 8.07 4.84 -6.71
N PHE A 236 6.87 4.26 -6.83
CA PHE A 236 6.74 2.80 -6.83
C PHE A 236 7.04 2.17 -8.19
N GLY A 237 6.96 2.94 -9.29
CA GLY A 237 7.54 2.54 -10.56
C GLY A 237 9.05 2.32 -10.48
N ALA A 238 9.77 3.14 -9.72
CA ALA A 238 11.20 2.99 -9.46
C ALA A 238 11.50 1.95 -8.35
N PHE A 239 10.72 1.99 -7.27
CA PHE A 239 10.94 1.21 -6.05
C PHE A 239 10.97 -0.31 -6.31
N ALA A 240 10.09 -0.82 -7.15
CA ALA A 240 10.05 -2.24 -7.49
C ALA A 240 11.33 -2.76 -8.16
N PHE A 241 12.10 -1.88 -8.77
CA PHE A 241 13.34 -2.22 -9.45
C PHE A 241 14.60 -2.01 -8.58
N ILE A 242 14.49 -1.50 -7.34
CA ILE A 242 15.66 -1.23 -6.49
C ILE A 242 16.43 -2.51 -6.17
N ALA A 243 15.75 -3.58 -5.70
CA ALA A 243 16.40 -4.85 -5.40
C ALA A 243 17.07 -5.44 -6.65
N THR A 244 16.38 -5.41 -7.78
CA THR A 244 16.92 -5.83 -9.09
C THR A 244 18.13 -4.99 -9.50
N HIS A 245 18.09 -3.67 -9.28
CA HIS A 245 19.21 -2.78 -9.59
C HIS A 245 20.45 -3.13 -8.76
N LEU A 246 20.28 -3.32 -7.45
CA LEU A 246 21.38 -3.72 -6.56
C LEU A 246 21.97 -5.09 -6.95
N HIS A 247 21.13 -6.03 -7.35
CA HIS A 247 21.56 -7.33 -7.85
C HIS A 247 22.37 -7.21 -9.15
N LEU A 248 21.83 -6.53 -10.16
CA LEU A 248 22.46 -6.45 -11.50
C LEU A 248 23.69 -5.54 -11.54
N THR A 249 23.70 -4.45 -10.74
CA THR A 249 24.77 -3.44 -10.82
C THR A 249 25.90 -3.75 -9.85
N HIS A 250 25.59 -4.28 -8.66
CA HIS A 250 26.56 -4.52 -7.60
C HIS A 250 26.82 -6.00 -7.31
N GLY A 251 26.17 -6.91 -8.03
CA GLY A 251 26.32 -8.36 -7.83
C GLY A 251 25.80 -8.88 -6.49
N LEU A 252 24.93 -8.12 -5.81
CA LEU A 252 24.36 -8.55 -4.53
C LEU A 252 23.44 -9.75 -4.73
N SER A 253 23.38 -10.66 -3.75
CA SER A 253 22.31 -11.64 -3.68
C SER A 253 20.95 -10.95 -3.56
N LEU A 254 19.88 -11.54 -4.09
CA LEU A 254 18.54 -10.97 -3.99
C LEU A 254 18.04 -10.90 -2.54
N SER A 255 18.52 -11.82 -1.68
CA SER A 255 18.28 -11.79 -0.24
C SER A 255 18.89 -10.55 0.43
N THR A 256 20.14 -10.23 0.10
CA THR A 256 20.80 -9.00 0.60
C THR A 256 20.09 -7.75 0.06
N ALA A 257 19.81 -7.71 -1.24
CA ALA A 257 19.12 -6.59 -1.87
C ALA A 257 17.72 -6.37 -1.26
N GLY A 258 16.92 -7.41 -1.09
CA GLY A 258 15.60 -7.34 -0.44
C GLY A 258 15.68 -6.88 1.02
N SER A 259 16.73 -7.34 1.77
CA SER A 259 16.96 -6.90 3.14
C SER A 259 17.36 -5.41 3.25
N VAL A 260 18.07 -4.88 2.26
CA VAL A 260 18.35 -3.44 2.15
C VAL A 260 17.07 -2.67 1.88
N VAL A 261 16.27 -3.11 0.91
CA VAL A 261 15.00 -2.43 0.57
C VAL A 261 13.97 -2.51 1.70
N MET A 262 14.01 -3.55 2.54
CA MET A 262 13.17 -3.67 3.74
C MET A 262 13.29 -2.43 4.65
N LEU A 263 14.44 -1.76 4.69
CA LEU A 263 14.69 -0.57 5.53
C LEU A 263 13.78 0.62 5.19
N PHE A 264 13.20 0.64 4.00
CA PHE A 264 12.17 1.62 3.63
C PHE A 264 10.99 1.62 4.62
N GLY A 265 10.51 0.45 5.04
CA GLY A 265 9.45 0.36 6.04
C GLY A 265 9.88 0.84 7.42
N PHE A 266 11.15 0.65 7.80
CA PHE A 266 11.67 1.18 9.08
C PHE A 266 11.75 2.71 9.07
N GLY A 267 12.03 3.34 7.92
CA GLY A 267 11.90 4.80 7.76
C GLY A 267 10.47 5.28 8.01
N GLY A 268 9.48 4.55 7.50
CA GLY A 268 8.07 4.79 7.78
C GLY A 268 7.69 4.59 9.24
N PHE A 269 8.24 3.57 9.88
CA PHE A 269 8.04 3.35 11.31
C PHE A 269 8.58 4.50 12.15
N LEU A 270 9.77 5.03 11.82
CA LEU A 270 10.32 6.21 12.47
C LEU A 270 9.38 7.42 12.32
N PHE A 271 8.86 7.66 11.09
CA PHE A 271 7.90 8.74 10.88
C PHE A 271 6.65 8.55 11.76
N ALA A 272 6.09 7.35 11.79
CA ALA A 272 4.88 7.07 12.59
C ALA A 272 5.14 7.32 14.09
N ALA A 273 6.28 6.87 14.62
CA ALA A 273 6.66 7.04 16.02
C ALA A 273 6.93 8.51 16.40
N ALA A 274 7.53 9.28 15.48
CA ALA A 274 7.91 10.68 15.71
C ALA A 274 6.99 11.69 14.98
N SER A 275 5.83 11.25 14.47
CA SER A 275 4.94 12.05 13.62
C SER A 275 4.56 13.40 14.24
N ARG A 276 4.26 13.42 15.56
CA ARG A 276 3.95 14.65 16.28
C ARG A 276 5.10 15.69 16.20
N PHE A 277 6.34 15.24 16.37
CA PHE A 277 7.52 16.10 16.26
C PHE A 277 7.66 16.66 14.84
N PHE A 278 7.58 15.81 13.82
CA PHE A 278 7.72 16.24 12.43
C PHE A 278 6.58 17.19 12.01
N VAL A 279 5.33 16.90 12.36
CA VAL A 279 4.18 17.75 12.03
C VAL A 279 4.27 19.11 12.71
N GLN A 280 4.66 19.17 13.99
CA GLN A 280 4.77 20.43 14.72
C GLN A 280 5.92 21.30 14.21
N ARG A 281 7.05 20.70 13.80
CA ARG A 281 8.24 21.43 13.35
C ARG A 281 8.15 21.87 11.90
N LEU A 282 7.63 21.06 11.02
CA LEU A 282 7.67 21.26 9.58
C LEU A 282 6.32 21.75 9.01
N GLY A 283 5.22 21.43 9.67
CA GLY A 283 3.87 21.63 9.12
C GLY A 283 3.67 20.82 7.83
N GLU A 284 2.47 20.90 7.25
CA GLU A 284 2.13 20.13 6.04
C GLU A 284 3.01 20.50 4.83
N THR A 285 3.28 21.79 4.63
CA THR A 285 4.11 22.27 3.50
C THR A 285 5.55 21.80 3.63
N GLY A 286 6.12 21.91 4.85
CA GLY A 286 7.49 21.45 5.12
C GLY A 286 7.63 19.94 5.04
N LEU A 287 6.62 19.17 5.48
CA LEU A 287 6.60 17.70 5.32
C LEU A 287 6.62 17.30 3.84
N ALA A 288 5.80 17.95 3.01
CA ALA A 288 5.79 17.68 1.58
C ALA A 288 7.13 18.06 0.92
N PHE A 289 7.69 19.20 1.27
CA PHE A 289 8.97 19.69 0.73
C PHE A 289 10.13 18.76 1.12
N TRP A 290 10.35 18.53 2.41
CA TRP A 290 11.47 17.72 2.88
C TRP A 290 11.28 16.23 2.57
N GLY A 291 10.03 15.74 2.55
CA GLY A 291 9.71 14.38 2.13
C GLY A 291 10.16 14.10 0.71
N SER A 292 9.86 15.01 -0.24
CA SER A 292 10.27 14.86 -1.64
C SER A 292 11.78 14.99 -1.85
N ILE A 293 12.45 15.89 -1.12
CA ILE A 293 13.92 16.02 -1.17
C ILE A 293 14.60 14.75 -0.64
N ASN A 294 14.13 14.21 0.48
CA ASN A 294 14.67 12.98 1.05
C ASN A 294 14.53 11.81 0.07
N MET A 295 13.36 11.64 -0.55
CA MET A 295 13.17 10.60 -1.58
C MET A 295 14.08 10.83 -2.80
N PHE A 296 14.19 12.05 -3.29
CA PHE A 296 15.04 12.40 -4.43
C PHE A 296 16.49 12.04 -4.18
N ILE A 297 17.08 12.56 -3.09
CA ILE A 297 18.48 12.30 -2.73
C ILE A 297 18.72 10.81 -2.53
N SER A 298 17.80 10.13 -1.85
CA SER A 298 17.91 8.70 -1.57
C SER A 298 17.88 7.85 -2.84
N LEU A 299 16.95 8.11 -3.76
CA LEU A 299 16.85 7.38 -5.02
C LEU A 299 18.06 7.65 -5.92
N LEU A 300 18.56 8.89 -5.95
CA LEU A 300 19.81 9.20 -6.66
C LEU A 300 21.02 8.50 -6.04
N ALA A 301 21.10 8.43 -4.71
CA ALA A 301 22.17 7.72 -4.02
C ALA A 301 22.15 6.22 -4.40
N ILE A 302 20.97 5.58 -4.40
CA ILE A 302 20.82 4.18 -4.81
C ILE A 302 21.24 3.98 -6.27
N ALA A 303 20.87 4.89 -7.17
CA ALA A 303 21.11 4.74 -8.60
C ALA A 303 22.54 5.04 -9.05
N LEU A 304 23.22 5.99 -8.37
CA LEU A 304 24.44 6.62 -8.91
C LEU A 304 25.69 6.36 -8.07
N LEU A 305 25.56 6.10 -6.77
CA LEU A 305 26.74 5.90 -5.93
C LEU A 305 27.43 4.55 -6.22
N PRO A 306 28.76 4.52 -6.27
CA PRO A 306 29.51 3.33 -6.69
C PRO A 306 29.49 2.20 -5.66
N ALA A 307 29.22 2.51 -4.41
CA ALA A 307 29.25 1.55 -3.32
C ALA A 307 27.83 1.22 -2.83
N TRP A 308 27.44 -0.04 -2.88
CA TRP A 308 26.11 -0.51 -2.54
C TRP A 308 25.64 -0.21 -1.12
N TRP A 309 26.54 -0.12 -0.15
CA TRP A 309 26.20 0.16 1.25
C TRP A 309 25.55 1.54 1.47
N TRP A 310 25.72 2.49 0.54
CA TRP A 310 24.97 3.73 0.56
C TRP A 310 23.45 3.53 0.39
N SER A 311 23.05 2.41 -0.22
CA SER A 311 21.63 2.06 -0.34
C SER A 311 20.99 1.72 1.00
N ILE A 312 21.77 1.35 2.02
CA ILE A 312 21.28 1.07 3.37
C ILE A 312 20.62 2.32 3.99
N PRO A 313 21.35 3.42 4.26
CA PRO A 313 20.73 4.64 4.75
C PRO A 313 19.76 5.26 3.73
N ALA A 314 20.03 5.12 2.44
CA ALA A 314 19.17 5.68 1.40
C ALA A 314 17.77 5.04 1.40
N CYS A 315 17.63 3.73 1.50
CA CYS A 315 16.32 3.08 1.60
C CYS A 315 15.56 3.52 2.85
N PHE A 316 16.23 3.64 3.98
CA PHE A 316 15.62 4.14 5.22
C PHE A 316 15.12 5.58 5.08
N VAL A 317 15.95 6.48 4.54
CA VAL A 317 15.62 7.90 4.35
C VAL A 317 14.54 8.07 3.27
N ALA A 318 14.54 7.24 2.21
CA ALA A 318 13.48 7.21 1.21
C ALA A 318 12.13 6.87 1.84
N GLY A 319 12.09 5.87 2.74
CA GLY A 319 10.89 5.51 3.48
C GLY A 319 10.40 6.62 4.38
N LEU A 320 11.30 7.26 5.13
CA LEU A 320 10.95 8.43 5.94
C LEU A 320 10.35 9.53 5.07
N GLY A 321 11.00 9.86 3.95
CA GLY A 321 10.53 10.87 2.99
C GLY A 321 9.16 10.56 2.40
N PHE A 322 8.93 9.31 2.01
CA PHE A 322 7.63 8.86 1.53
C PHE A 322 6.53 9.09 2.55
N TYR A 323 6.70 8.61 3.78
CA TYR A 323 5.67 8.78 4.80
C TYR A 323 5.44 10.24 5.20
N MET A 324 6.44 11.12 5.09
CA MET A 324 6.27 12.57 5.27
C MET A 324 5.34 13.16 4.20
N LEU A 325 5.56 12.89 2.92
CA LEU A 325 4.72 13.39 1.82
C LEU A 325 3.37 12.70 1.81
N HIS A 326 3.35 11.36 1.81
CA HIS A 326 2.12 10.56 1.67
C HIS A 326 1.13 10.79 2.81
N ASN A 327 1.60 10.87 4.06
CA ASN A 327 0.73 11.18 5.21
C ASN A 327 0.12 12.59 5.09
N THR A 328 0.88 13.55 4.56
CA THR A 328 0.35 14.90 4.27
C THR A 328 -0.74 14.85 3.21
N LEU A 329 -0.54 14.10 2.13
CA LEU A 329 -1.54 13.89 1.08
C LEU A 329 -2.77 13.17 1.63
N GLN A 330 -2.60 12.14 2.44
CA GLN A 330 -3.68 11.38 3.06
C GLN A 330 -4.52 12.26 4.02
N THR A 331 -3.87 13.13 4.79
CA THR A 331 -4.57 14.11 5.64
C THR A 331 -5.41 15.05 4.78
N ASN A 332 -4.85 15.57 3.68
CA ASN A 332 -5.60 16.42 2.75
C ASN A 332 -6.75 15.67 2.06
N ALA A 333 -6.59 14.37 1.78
CA ALA A 333 -7.67 13.55 1.22
C ALA A 333 -8.88 13.48 2.15
N THR A 334 -8.70 13.44 3.47
CA THR A 334 -9.81 13.43 4.44
C THR A 334 -10.56 14.77 4.51
N GLN A 335 -9.96 15.85 4.00
CA GLN A 335 -10.47 17.21 4.09
C GLN A 335 -10.91 17.80 2.74
N MET A 336 -10.49 17.20 1.61
CA MET A 336 -10.77 17.73 0.26
C MET A 336 -12.25 17.68 -0.12
N ALA A 337 -13.06 16.83 0.53
CA ALA A 337 -14.51 16.76 0.40
C ALA A 337 -15.14 16.35 1.74
N PRO A 338 -15.29 17.31 2.71
CA PRO A 338 -15.72 17.00 4.08
C PRO A 338 -17.09 16.33 4.16
N GLU A 339 -18.02 16.69 3.25
CA GLU A 339 -19.35 16.12 3.14
C GLU A 339 -19.38 14.69 2.56
N ARG A 340 -18.25 14.21 1.98
CA ARG A 340 -18.09 12.93 1.29
C ARG A 340 -16.76 12.25 1.64
N ARG A 341 -16.37 12.28 2.91
CA ARG A 341 -15.04 11.82 3.39
C ARG A 341 -14.71 10.39 2.94
N GLY A 342 -15.68 9.47 3.02
CA GLY A 342 -15.46 8.08 2.58
C GLY A 342 -15.10 7.97 1.11
N ALA A 343 -15.86 8.66 0.23
CA ALA A 343 -15.57 8.71 -1.20
C ALA A 343 -14.23 9.40 -1.51
N ALA A 344 -13.89 10.46 -0.78
CA ALA A 344 -12.64 11.18 -0.92
C ALA A 344 -11.41 10.29 -0.60
N VAL A 345 -11.46 9.54 0.51
CA VAL A 345 -10.39 8.61 0.88
C VAL A 345 -10.32 7.43 -0.10
N ALA A 346 -11.45 6.91 -0.58
CA ALA A 346 -11.47 5.86 -1.59
C ALA A 346 -10.88 6.34 -2.93
N ALA A 347 -11.22 7.58 -3.36
CA ALA A 347 -10.64 8.20 -4.55
C ALA A 347 -9.12 8.38 -4.42
N PHE A 348 -8.65 8.80 -3.27
CA PHE A 348 -7.22 8.92 -2.96
C PHE A 348 -6.51 7.58 -3.11
N ALA A 349 -7.02 6.52 -2.47
CA ALA A 349 -6.43 5.19 -2.53
C ALA A 349 -6.47 4.60 -3.96
N PHE A 350 -7.59 4.77 -4.68
CA PHE A 350 -7.71 4.38 -6.07
C PHE A 350 -6.64 5.06 -6.94
N CYS A 351 -6.50 6.38 -6.84
CA CYS A 351 -5.50 7.13 -7.59
C CYS A 351 -4.07 6.71 -7.25
N PHE A 352 -3.78 6.44 -5.96
CA PHE A 352 -2.48 5.98 -5.52
C PHE A 352 -2.07 4.64 -6.15
N PHE A 353 -2.93 3.62 -6.06
CA PHE A 353 -2.62 2.29 -6.59
C PHE A 353 -2.67 2.21 -8.11
N THR A 354 -3.56 2.94 -8.77
CA THR A 354 -3.56 3.06 -10.23
C THR A 354 -2.34 3.83 -10.73
N GLY A 355 -1.88 4.84 -9.98
CA GLY A 355 -0.61 5.51 -10.22
C GLY A 355 0.57 4.55 -10.12
N GLN A 356 0.65 3.73 -9.05
CA GLN A 356 1.67 2.69 -8.93
C GLN A 356 1.65 1.74 -10.13
N SER A 357 0.47 1.27 -10.53
CA SER A 357 0.32 0.37 -11.66
C SER A 357 0.80 1.00 -12.98
N ALA A 358 0.41 2.25 -13.24
CA ALA A 358 0.85 2.99 -14.42
C ALA A 358 2.38 3.20 -14.42
N GLY A 359 2.94 3.59 -13.28
CA GLY A 359 4.38 3.78 -13.11
C GLY A 359 5.17 2.50 -13.32
N LEU A 360 4.69 1.37 -12.77
CA LEU A 360 5.30 0.04 -12.97
C LEU A 360 5.25 -0.40 -14.43
N ALA A 361 4.11 -0.20 -15.12
CA ALA A 361 3.96 -0.55 -16.51
C ALA A 361 4.93 0.28 -17.41
N LEU A 362 5.01 1.59 -17.16
CA LEU A 362 5.94 2.48 -17.88
C LEU A 362 7.41 2.14 -17.59
N ALA A 363 7.75 1.91 -16.32
CA ALA A 363 9.09 1.50 -15.92
C ALA A 363 9.47 0.15 -16.54
N GLY A 364 8.56 -0.84 -16.52
CA GLY A 364 8.75 -2.12 -17.18
C GLY A 364 9.02 -1.98 -18.69
N ALA A 365 8.24 -1.17 -19.39
CA ALA A 365 8.45 -0.88 -20.81
C ALA A 365 9.80 -0.18 -21.09
N ALA A 366 10.26 0.65 -20.16
CA ALA A 366 11.51 1.41 -20.30
C ALA A 366 12.77 0.61 -19.88
N THR A 367 12.63 -0.61 -19.29
CA THR A 367 13.79 -1.38 -18.80
C THR A 367 14.83 -1.67 -19.89
N ALA A 368 14.39 -1.93 -21.12
CA ALA A 368 15.28 -2.26 -22.22
C ALA A 368 16.06 -1.04 -22.75
N SER A 369 15.49 0.16 -22.63
CA SER A 369 16.08 1.40 -23.18
C SER A 369 16.94 2.17 -22.19
N ILE A 370 16.51 2.30 -20.93
CA ILE A 370 17.23 3.12 -19.92
C ILE A 370 17.75 2.30 -18.73
N GLY A 371 17.45 1.00 -18.68
CA GLY A 371 17.85 0.12 -17.60
C GLY A 371 17.27 0.49 -16.24
N THR A 372 17.59 -0.32 -15.22
CA THR A 372 17.10 -0.09 -13.84
C THR A 372 17.64 1.22 -13.26
N ARG A 373 18.88 1.63 -13.59
CA ARG A 373 19.46 2.90 -13.17
C ARG A 373 18.63 4.09 -13.67
N GLY A 374 18.31 4.11 -14.97
CA GLY A 374 17.53 5.19 -15.60
C GLY A 374 16.13 5.29 -15.01
N ILE A 375 15.49 4.15 -14.71
CA ILE A 375 14.17 4.09 -14.07
C ILE A 375 14.20 4.74 -12.68
N ILE A 376 15.21 4.41 -11.85
CA ILE A 376 15.34 4.96 -10.50
C ILE A 376 15.62 6.46 -10.55
N VAL A 377 16.47 6.93 -11.48
CA VAL A 377 16.74 8.36 -11.69
C VAL A 377 15.48 9.10 -12.14
N ALA A 378 14.72 8.55 -13.10
CA ALA A 378 13.45 9.13 -13.55
C ALA A 378 12.43 9.21 -12.40
N GLY A 379 12.34 8.15 -11.58
CA GLY A 379 11.54 8.14 -10.36
C GLY A 379 11.94 9.23 -9.37
N ALA A 380 13.26 9.39 -9.14
CA ALA A 380 13.80 10.43 -8.27
C ALA A 380 13.38 11.85 -8.72
N ILE A 381 13.59 12.15 -9.99
CA ILE A 381 13.22 13.46 -10.57
C ILE A 381 11.70 13.67 -10.48
N GLY A 382 10.92 12.63 -10.81
CA GLY A 382 9.47 12.69 -10.77
C GLY A 382 8.92 12.99 -9.38
N VAL A 383 9.38 12.28 -8.32
CA VAL A 383 8.90 12.53 -6.95
C VAL A 383 9.32 13.93 -6.45
N LEU A 384 10.48 14.44 -6.87
CA LEU A 384 10.91 15.79 -6.52
C LEU A 384 9.96 16.83 -7.12
N ILE A 385 9.71 16.75 -8.43
CA ILE A 385 8.82 17.71 -9.14
C ILE A 385 7.42 17.68 -8.53
N VAL A 386 6.88 16.48 -8.31
CA VAL A 386 5.52 16.28 -7.77
C VAL A 386 5.41 16.82 -6.35
N GLY A 387 6.37 16.50 -5.47
CA GLY A 387 6.32 16.93 -4.09
C GLY A 387 6.56 18.41 -3.90
N LEU A 388 7.51 19.01 -4.63
CA LEU A 388 7.73 20.46 -4.62
C LEU A 388 6.54 21.22 -5.22
N GLY A 389 5.95 20.70 -6.30
CA GLY A 389 4.73 21.24 -6.88
C GLY A 389 3.58 21.27 -5.88
N PHE A 390 3.35 20.15 -5.18
CA PHE A 390 2.33 20.08 -4.14
C PHE A 390 2.62 21.03 -2.97
N ALA A 391 3.87 21.08 -2.49
CA ALA A 391 4.25 21.98 -1.39
C ALA A 391 3.98 23.46 -1.76
N ARG A 392 4.30 23.86 -3.00
CA ARG A 392 4.02 25.21 -3.51
C ARG A 392 2.53 25.50 -3.57
N LEU A 393 1.72 24.59 -4.16
CA LEU A 393 0.26 24.77 -4.26
C LEU A 393 -0.38 24.84 -2.87
N LYS A 394 0.10 24.04 -1.92
CA LYS A 394 -0.39 24.06 -0.53
C LYS A 394 -0.04 25.36 0.19
N ALA A 395 1.14 25.92 -0.05
CA ALA A 395 1.53 27.23 0.50
C ALA A 395 0.64 28.35 -0.03
N MET A 396 0.34 28.34 -1.35
CA MET A 396 -0.57 29.32 -1.98
C MET A 396 -2.00 29.21 -1.42
N GLN A 397 -2.50 27.99 -1.19
CA GLN A 397 -3.83 27.77 -0.61
C GLN A 397 -3.96 28.41 0.79
N ARG A 398 -2.90 28.34 1.60
CA ARG A 398 -2.89 28.96 2.94
C ARG A 398 -2.80 30.49 2.86
N GLY A 399 -2.09 31.04 1.90
CA GLY A 399 -1.96 32.49 1.69
C GLY A 399 -3.21 33.14 1.08
N GLY A 400 -3.96 32.40 0.23
CA GLY A 400 -5.19 32.89 -0.41
C GLY A 400 -6.46 32.79 0.45
N GLY A 401 -6.41 32.13 1.59
CA GLY A 401 -7.53 32.04 2.56
C GLY A 401 -7.59 33.19 3.56
N ALA A 402 -6.76 34.21 3.39
CA ALA A 402 -6.72 35.40 4.25
C ALA A 402 -7.34 36.67 3.59
N VAL A 403 -8.24 36.49 2.60
CA VAL A 403 -9.06 37.58 2.02
C VAL A 403 -10.53 37.21 2.13
#